data_d9c6a016e420ab1fa57acda2b258f75b
#
_entry.id   d9c6a016e420ab1fa57acda2b258f75b
#
_cell.length_a   1.000
_cell.length_b   1.000
_cell.length_c   1.000
_cell.angle_alpha   90.00
_cell.angle_beta   90.00
_cell.angle_gamma   90.00
#
_symmetry.space_group_name_H-M   'P 1'
#
loop_
_entity.id
_entity.type
_entity.pdbx_description
1 polymer ?
#
loop_
_entity_poly.entity_id
_entity_poly.type
_entity_poly.pdbx_seq_one_letter_code
_entity_poly.pdbx_strand_id
1 'polypeptide(L)'
;MIRHLRYLGLLLPLFTFSSWAAEQNPAAHIAPAGSQNAVYGAEEYFTGRVRVDPLFKPDNEISVSGAYVTFEPDARSAWHTHPAGQRLIVTSGVGLTQQEGQPVQVIRAGDVVSCPAGVKHWHGAAPGSAMTHLAITGIVDGKSVNWMEKVTDEQYHAH
;
A
#
# COMPACT_ATOMS: atom_id res chain seq x y z
N MET A 1 -37.82 -45.21 72.65
CA MET A 1 -36.41 -45.34 72.12
C MET A 1 -36.39 -44.71 70.74
N ILE A 2 -35.91 -43.46 70.59
CA ILE A 2 -35.84 -42.72 69.33
C ILE A 2 -34.39 -42.67 68.94
N ARG A 3 -34.05 -43.31 67.81
CA ARG A 3 -32.70 -43.33 67.22
C ARG A 3 -32.51 -42.10 66.32
N HIS A 4 -31.65 -41.19 66.70
CA HIS A 4 -31.19 -40.06 65.85
C HIS A 4 -30.23 -40.54 64.83
N LEU A 5 -30.61 -40.44 63.54
CA LEU A 5 -29.75 -40.69 62.38
C LEU A 5 -28.97 -39.38 62.06
N ARG A 6 -27.68 -39.39 62.25
CA ARG A 6 -26.77 -38.27 61.90
C ARG A 6 -26.37 -38.40 60.42
N TYR A 7 -26.82 -37.47 59.58
CA TYR A 7 -26.32 -37.36 58.23
C TYR A 7 -24.98 -36.60 58.26
N LEU A 8 -23.93 -37.26 57.82
CA LEU A 8 -22.61 -36.68 57.62
C LEU A 8 -22.55 -36.15 56.22
N GLY A 9 -22.69 -34.81 56.04
CA GLY A 9 -22.59 -34.18 54.74
C GLY A 9 -21.14 -34.09 54.28
N LEU A 10 -20.83 -34.77 53.17
CA LEU A 10 -19.53 -34.74 52.51
C LEU A 10 -19.45 -33.49 51.68
N LEU A 11 -18.69 -32.47 52.10
CA LEU A 11 -18.39 -31.27 51.32
C LEU A 11 -17.20 -31.61 50.35
N LEU A 12 -17.54 -31.74 49.08
CA LEU A 12 -16.53 -31.83 48.01
C LEU A 12 -16.03 -30.43 47.69
N PRO A 13 -14.69 -30.18 47.66
CA PRO A 13 -14.16 -28.89 47.23
C PRO A 13 -14.29 -28.74 45.69
N LEU A 14 -14.97 -27.70 45.26
CA LEU A 14 -14.96 -27.28 43.86
C LEU A 14 -13.59 -26.65 43.51
N PHE A 15 -12.76 -27.41 42.80
CA PHE A 15 -11.57 -26.87 42.18
C PHE A 15 -11.97 -26.09 40.90
N THR A 16 -11.96 -24.78 40.95
CA THR A 16 -12.10 -23.94 39.76
C THR A 16 -10.73 -23.97 39.04
N PHE A 17 -10.67 -24.65 37.89
CA PHE A 17 -9.56 -24.54 36.98
C PHE A 17 -9.68 -23.22 36.23
N SER A 18 -8.89 -22.22 36.63
CA SER A 18 -8.66 -21.02 35.80
C SER A 18 -7.84 -21.46 34.60
N SER A 19 -8.50 -21.61 33.44
CA SER A 19 -7.78 -21.77 32.18
C SER A 19 -7.08 -20.46 31.86
N TRP A 20 -5.76 -20.42 32.06
CA TRP A 20 -4.92 -19.35 31.53
C TRP A 20 -4.86 -19.55 30.01
N ALA A 21 -5.66 -18.77 29.28
CA ALA A 21 -5.51 -18.70 27.84
C ALA A 21 -4.10 -18.12 27.58
N ALA A 22 -3.20 -18.92 27.04
CA ALA A 22 -1.92 -18.44 26.58
C ALA A 22 -2.20 -17.40 25.50
N GLU A 23 -1.79 -16.17 25.74
CA GLU A 23 -1.83 -15.08 24.76
C GLU A 23 -0.93 -15.52 23.59
N GLN A 24 -1.55 -15.89 22.48
CA GLN A 24 -0.82 -16.28 21.28
C GLN A 24 -0.18 -15.04 20.69
N ASN A 25 1.12 -14.88 20.84
CA ASN A 25 1.87 -13.85 20.13
C ASN A 25 1.65 -14.04 18.62
N PRO A 26 1.22 -13.00 17.88
CA PRO A 26 1.04 -13.11 16.44
C PRO A 26 2.35 -13.51 15.76
N ALA A 27 2.30 -14.55 14.93
CA ALA A 27 3.45 -15.00 14.15
C ALA A 27 3.67 -14.10 12.94
N ALA A 28 4.95 -13.87 12.57
CA ALA A 28 5.27 -13.18 11.33
C ALA A 28 4.66 -13.92 10.12
N HIS A 29 4.06 -13.16 9.21
CA HIS A 29 3.48 -13.67 7.97
C HIS A 29 4.36 -13.32 6.78
N ILE A 30 4.60 -14.30 5.90
CA ILE A 30 5.33 -14.11 4.65
C ILE A 30 4.33 -14.22 3.50
N ALA A 31 4.13 -13.11 2.76
CA ALA A 31 3.44 -13.12 1.48
C ALA A 31 4.48 -13.40 0.38
N PRO A 32 4.45 -14.56 -0.30
CA PRO A 32 5.41 -14.88 -1.35
C PRO A 32 5.34 -13.87 -2.50
N ALA A 33 6.48 -13.60 -3.14
CA ALA A 33 6.52 -12.75 -4.32
C ALA A 33 5.57 -13.29 -5.42
N GLY A 34 4.79 -12.40 -6.03
CA GLY A 34 3.80 -12.78 -7.06
C GLY A 34 2.56 -13.50 -6.53
N SER A 35 2.35 -13.57 -5.23
CA SER A 35 1.14 -14.18 -4.63
C SER A 35 -0.13 -13.37 -4.87
N GLN A 36 -0.03 -12.12 -5.27
CA GLN A 36 -1.15 -11.28 -5.67
C GLN A 36 -1.18 -11.09 -7.18
N ASN A 37 -2.38 -11.09 -7.76
CA ASN A 37 -2.54 -10.90 -9.19
C ASN A 37 -2.13 -9.48 -9.61
N ALA A 38 -1.29 -9.38 -10.64
CA ALA A 38 -1.01 -8.12 -11.29
C ALA A 38 -2.25 -7.60 -12.00
N VAL A 39 -2.39 -6.27 -12.03
CA VAL A 39 -3.44 -5.58 -12.78
C VAL A 39 -2.82 -4.55 -13.72
N TYR A 40 -3.55 -4.21 -14.79
CA TYR A 40 -3.16 -3.10 -15.65
C TYR A 40 -3.91 -1.83 -15.25
N GLY A 41 -3.20 -0.70 -15.31
CA GLY A 41 -3.78 0.60 -15.03
C GLY A 41 -4.90 0.92 -16.02
N ALA A 42 -6.02 1.42 -15.50
CA ALA A 42 -7.16 1.80 -16.33
C ALA A 42 -6.80 3.00 -17.23
N GLU A 43 -7.27 2.98 -18.47
CA GLU A 43 -7.03 4.06 -19.44
C GLU A 43 -7.55 5.42 -18.97
N GLU A 44 -8.50 5.45 -18.06
CA GLU A 44 -9.00 6.67 -17.42
C GLU A 44 -7.88 7.39 -16.63
N TYR A 45 -7.00 6.63 -15.96
CA TYR A 45 -5.99 7.17 -15.05
C TYR A 45 -4.56 7.09 -15.58
N PHE A 46 -4.34 6.41 -16.70
CA PHE A 46 -3.01 6.26 -17.28
C PHE A 46 -3.02 6.51 -18.79
N THR A 47 -1.96 7.12 -19.29
CA THR A 47 -1.64 7.17 -20.72
C THR A 47 -0.56 6.11 -20.97
N GLY A 48 -0.72 5.32 -22.04
CA GLY A 48 0.17 4.18 -22.31
C GLY A 48 -0.10 2.98 -21.41
N ARG A 49 0.80 2.00 -21.44
CA ARG A 49 0.64 0.74 -20.71
C ARG A 49 1.35 0.78 -19.38
N VAL A 50 0.59 0.54 -18.31
CA VAL A 50 1.10 0.51 -16.93
C VAL A 50 0.66 -0.79 -16.27
N ARG A 51 1.61 -1.49 -15.65
CA ARG A 51 1.35 -2.70 -14.87
C ARG A 51 1.56 -2.40 -13.39
N VAL A 52 0.63 -2.88 -12.57
CA VAL A 52 0.68 -2.76 -11.11
C VAL A 52 0.75 -4.15 -10.51
N ASP A 53 1.79 -4.44 -9.76
CA ASP A 53 1.99 -5.67 -9.01
C ASP A 53 1.84 -5.36 -7.51
N PRO A 54 0.66 -5.64 -6.91
CA PRO A 54 0.43 -5.37 -5.49
C PRO A 54 1.35 -6.22 -4.61
N LEU A 55 1.84 -5.65 -3.51
CA LEU A 55 2.68 -6.33 -2.52
C LEU A 55 1.92 -6.55 -1.22
N PHE A 56 1.33 -5.51 -0.69
CA PHE A 56 0.54 -5.56 0.54
C PHE A 56 -0.54 -4.48 0.55
N LYS A 57 -1.61 -4.76 1.28
CA LYS A 57 -2.71 -3.83 1.54
C LYS A 57 -2.54 -3.24 2.95
N PRO A 58 -3.22 -2.10 3.25
CA PRO A 58 -3.28 -1.60 4.61
C PRO A 58 -3.96 -2.61 5.52
N ASP A 59 -3.55 -2.65 6.76
CA ASP A 59 -4.17 -3.41 7.83
C ASP A 59 -4.42 -2.53 9.07
N ASN A 60 -4.76 -3.15 10.20
CA ASN A 60 -5.05 -2.43 11.44
C ASN A 60 -3.79 -1.84 12.11
N GLU A 61 -2.61 -2.27 11.72
CA GLU A 61 -1.33 -1.84 12.28
C GLU A 61 -0.65 -0.79 11.41
N ILE A 62 -0.75 -0.95 10.06
CA ILE A 62 -0.04 -0.11 9.10
C ILE A 62 -1.02 0.40 8.04
N SER A 63 -1.35 1.71 8.10
CA SER A 63 -2.26 2.38 7.16
C SER A 63 -1.56 2.78 5.86
N VAL A 64 -0.79 1.88 5.25
CA VAL A 64 -0.16 2.08 3.94
C VAL A 64 -0.35 0.86 3.05
N SER A 65 -0.30 1.06 1.74
CA SER A 65 -0.22 -0.01 0.75
C SER A 65 1.11 0.05 0.01
N GLY A 66 1.55 -1.10 -0.51
CA GLY A 66 2.75 -1.21 -1.35
C GLY A 66 2.46 -1.89 -2.67
N ALA A 67 3.05 -1.39 -3.76
CA ALA A 67 2.98 -2.01 -5.07
C ALA A 67 4.23 -1.67 -5.90
N TYR A 68 4.68 -2.59 -6.74
CA TYR A 68 5.51 -2.22 -7.88
C TYR A 68 4.63 -1.70 -9.00
N VAL A 69 5.03 -0.60 -9.61
CA VAL A 69 4.35 -0.01 -10.76
C VAL A 69 5.35 0.12 -11.89
N THR A 70 5.09 -0.58 -12.97
CA THR A 70 5.93 -0.57 -14.18
C THR A 70 5.22 0.19 -15.29
N PHE A 71 5.87 1.22 -15.77
CA PHE A 71 5.46 2.03 -16.90
C PHE A 71 6.27 1.61 -18.13
N GLU A 72 5.59 1.25 -19.21
CA GLU A 72 6.24 1.10 -20.51
C GLU A 72 6.76 2.47 -21.01
N PRO A 73 7.69 2.54 -21.98
CA PRO A 73 8.13 3.82 -22.53
C PRO A 73 6.97 4.74 -22.87
N ASP A 74 7.09 6.05 -22.57
CA ASP A 74 6.09 7.09 -22.75
C ASP A 74 4.81 6.96 -21.88
N ALA A 75 4.65 5.88 -21.11
CA ALA A 75 3.51 5.71 -20.23
C ALA A 75 3.61 6.60 -18.98
N ARG A 76 2.47 7.15 -18.55
CA ARG A 76 2.39 8.06 -17.40
C ARG A 76 1.05 8.02 -16.70
N SER A 77 1.02 8.42 -15.43
CA SER A 77 -0.22 8.60 -14.68
C SER A 77 -0.92 9.90 -15.12
N ALA A 78 -2.21 10.00 -14.86
CA ALA A 78 -2.90 11.28 -14.77
C ALA A 78 -2.32 12.11 -13.60
N TRP A 79 -2.63 13.41 -13.55
CA TRP A 79 -2.46 14.21 -12.35
C TRP A 79 -3.26 13.61 -11.22
N HIS A 80 -2.70 13.62 -10.01
CA HIS A 80 -3.38 13.07 -8.83
C HIS A 80 -2.82 13.62 -7.53
N THR A 81 -3.53 13.36 -6.44
CA THR A 81 -3.08 13.64 -5.07
C THR A 81 -3.26 12.42 -4.19
N HIS A 82 -2.53 12.36 -3.08
CA HIS A 82 -2.69 11.33 -2.05
C HIS A 82 -3.06 11.98 -0.72
N PRO A 83 -4.13 11.54 -0.03
CA PRO A 83 -4.57 12.17 1.23
C PRO A 83 -3.54 12.05 2.36
N ALA A 84 -2.74 10.98 2.39
CA ALA A 84 -1.65 10.78 3.37
C ALA A 84 -0.25 10.82 2.75
N GLY A 85 -0.13 11.22 1.47
CA GLY A 85 1.12 11.25 0.74
C GLY A 85 1.59 9.90 0.23
N GLN A 86 2.68 9.94 -0.54
CA GLN A 86 3.27 8.77 -1.19
C GLN A 86 4.81 8.86 -1.18
N ARG A 87 5.47 7.70 -1.19
CA ARG A 87 6.90 7.56 -1.50
C ARG A 87 7.04 6.66 -2.71
N LEU A 88 7.87 7.09 -3.66
CA LEU A 88 8.28 6.27 -4.80
C LEU A 88 9.75 5.98 -4.65
N ILE A 89 10.13 4.72 -4.78
CA ILE A 89 11.52 4.29 -4.83
C ILE A 89 11.73 3.70 -6.22
N VAL A 90 12.46 4.39 -7.07
CA VAL A 90 12.73 3.91 -8.44
C VAL A 90 13.64 2.70 -8.35
N THR A 91 13.20 1.57 -8.90
CA THR A 91 13.93 0.29 -8.84
C THR A 91 14.60 -0.05 -10.15
N SER A 92 14.10 0.47 -11.28
CA SER A 92 14.73 0.28 -12.59
C SER A 92 14.29 1.34 -13.60
N GLY A 93 15.12 1.55 -14.62
CA GLY A 93 14.84 2.43 -15.74
C GLY A 93 14.99 3.92 -15.44
N VAL A 94 14.37 4.72 -16.30
CA VAL A 94 14.35 6.18 -16.21
C VAL A 94 12.92 6.66 -16.30
N GLY A 95 12.54 7.52 -15.37
CA GLY A 95 11.20 8.11 -15.32
C GLY A 95 11.23 9.62 -15.24
N LEU A 96 10.05 10.17 -15.28
CA LEU A 96 9.74 11.59 -15.09
C LEU A 96 8.73 11.75 -13.96
N THR A 97 8.84 12.84 -13.24
CA THR A 97 7.83 13.27 -12.26
C THR A 97 7.70 14.78 -12.27
N GLN A 98 6.51 15.28 -11.93
CA GLN A 98 6.29 16.70 -11.80
C GLN A 98 5.27 16.98 -10.68
N GLN A 99 5.58 17.93 -9.83
CA GLN A 99 4.62 18.58 -8.95
C GLN A 99 4.02 19.79 -9.70
N GLU A 100 2.74 20.06 -9.54
CA GLU A 100 2.07 21.20 -10.17
C GLU A 100 2.82 22.52 -9.86
N GLY A 101 3.05 23.31 -10.90
CA GLY A 101 3.80 24.58 -10.81
C GLY A 101 5.33 24.43 -10.70
N GLN A 102 5.87 23.21 -10.71
CA GLN A 102 7.31 22.95 -10.72
C GLN A 102 7.76 22.38 -12.08
N PRO A 103 9.04 22.48 -12.42
CA PRO A 103 9.56 21.83 -13.63
C PRO A 103 9.48 20.30 -13.53
N VAL A 104 9.38 19.66 -14.70
CA VAL A 104 9.52 18.20 -14.80
C VAL A 104 10.91 17.78 -14.35
N GLN A 105 10.99 16.72 -13.57
CA GLN A 105 12.25 16.17 -13.05
C GLN A 105 12.46 14.76 -13.58
N VAL A 106 13.69 14.45 -13.96
CA VAL A 106 14.11 13.10 -14.35
C VAL A 106 14.46 12.32 -13.07
N ILE A 107 13.90 11.12 -12.96
CA ILE A 107 14.17 10.18 -11.86
C ILE A 107 14.78 8.88 -12.37
N ARG A 108 15.69 8.28 -11.62
CA ARG A 108 16.48 7.10 -11.99
C ARG A 108 16.48 6.06 -10.89
N ALA A 109 16.86 4.84 -11.24
CA ALA A 109 17.00 3.75 -10.25
C ALA A 109 17.87 4.20 -9.06
N GLY A 110 17.34 4.01 -7.84
CA GLY A 110 17.91 4.46 -6.58
C GLY A 110 17.32 5.78 -6.05
N ASP A 111 16.67 6.58 -6.88
CA ASP A 111 16.04 7.82 -6.43
C ASP A 111 14.80 7.55 -5.58
N VAL A 112 14.57 8.44 -4.62
CA VAL A 112 13.37 8.45 -3.77
C VAL A 112 12.61 9.75 -4.01
N VAL A 113 11.38 9.63 -4.53
CA VAL A 113 10.46 10.76 -4.70
C VAL A 113 9.53 10.83 -3.50
N SER A 114 9.45 11.98 -2.88
CA SER A 114 8.52 12.28 -1.78
C SER A 114 7.37 13.12 -2.30
N CYS A 115 6.16 12.54 -2.33
CA CYS A 115 4.93 13.24 -2.70
C CYS A 115 4.16 13.55 -1.40
N PRO A 116 4.16 14.82 -0.91
CA PRO A 116 3.45 15.17 0.31
C PRO A 116 1.93 15.02 0.18
N ALA A 117 1.23 14.93 1.32
CA ALA A 117 -0.21 14.84 1.33
C ALA A 117 -0.87 16.04 0.62
N GLY A 118 -1.84 15.76 -0.23
CA GLY A 118 -2.62 16.77 -0.96
C GLY A 118 -1.89 17.47 -2.11
N VAL A 119 -0.61 17.21 -2.32
CA VAL A 119 0.16 17.84 -3.41
C VAL A 119 -0.16 17.16 -4.72
N LYS A 120 -0.59 17.95 -5.71
CA LYS A 120 -0.89 17.50 -7.07
C LYS A 120 0.39 17.23 -7.84
N HIS A 121 0.49 16.01 -8.38
CA HIS A 121 1.68 15.54 -9.09
C HIS A 121 1.32 14.45 -10.10
N TRP A 122 2.27 14.12 -10.95
CA TRP A 122 2.25 12.93 -11.80
C TRP A 122 3.63 12.29 -11.87
N HIS A 123 3.69 11.05 -12.31
CA HIS A 123 4.93 10.32 -12.61
C HIS A 123 4.69 9.30 -13.72
N GLY A 124 5.79 8.90 -14.38
CA GLY A 124 5.75 7.95 -15.48
C GLY A 124 7.14 7.60 -15.98
N ALA A 125 7.18 6.82 -17.04
CA ALA A 125 8.42 6.50 -17.76
C ALA A 125 8.90 7.69 -18.59
N ALA A 126 10.22 7.78 -18.83
CA ALA A 126 10.78 8.72 -19.79
C ALA A 126 10.56 8.21 -21.23
N PRO A 127 10.64 9.08 -22.25
CA PRO A 127 10.64 8.65 -23.64
C PRO A 127 11.72 7.60 -23.91
N GLY A 128 11.33 6.50 -24.55
CA GLY A 128 12.24 5.42 -24.95
C GLY A 128 12.80 4.55 -23.81
N SER A 129 12.38 4.74 -22.56
CA SER A 129 12.83 3.94 -21.41
C SER A 129 11.66 3.53 -20.53
N ALA A 130 11.44 2.25 -20.30
CA ALA A 130 10.53 1.82 -19.26
C ALA A 130 11.06 2.24 -17.87
N MET A 131 10.15 2.38 -16.90
CA MET A 131 10.51 2.68 -15.51
C MET A 131 9.66 1.87 -14.56
N THR A 132 10.29 1.31 -13.54
CA THR A 132 9.59 0.67 -12.42
C THR A 132 9.95 1.36 -11.12
N HIS A 133 8.96 1.61 -10.29
CA HIS A 133 9.15 2.05 -8.92
C HIS A 133 8.33 1.21 -7.94
N LEU A 134 8.79 1.14 -6.69
CA LEU A 134 7.99 0.74 -5.55
C LEU A 134 7.22 1.98 -5.07
N ALA A 135 5.88 1.89 -5.07
CA ALA A 135 5.02 2.88 -4.46
C ALA A 135 4.62 2.44 -3.05
N ILE A 136 4.83 3.31 -2.06
CA ILE A 136 4.32 3.17 -0.70
C ILE A 136 3.36 4.33 -0.48
N THR A 137 2.07 4.02 -0.38
CA THR A 137 1.00 5.02 -0.39
C THR A 137 0.21 4.99 0.90
N GLY A 138 0.14 6.14 1.57
CA GLY A 138 -0.66 6.32 2.77
C GLY A 138 -2.16 6.32 2.49
N ILE A 139 -2.94 5.82 3.45
CA ILE A 139 -4.39 5.66 3.34
C ILE A 139 -5.08 6.40 4.46
N VAL A 140 -6.11 7.18 4.12
CA VAL A 140 -7.00 7.86 5.05
C VAL A 140 -8.44 7.51 4.66
N ASP A 141 -9.22 7.03 5.63
CA ASP A 141 -10.63 6.65 5.44
C ASP A 141 -10.86 5.71 4.24
N GLY A 142 -9.94 4.74 4.07
CA GLY A 142 -9.97 3.77 2.97
C GLY A 142 -9.56 4.34 1.60
N LYS A 143 -9.14 5.60 1.53
CA LYS A 143 -8.79 6.29 0.29
C LYS A 143 -7.28 6.52 0.19
N SER A 144 -6.70 6.11 -0.95
CA SER A 144 -5.26 6.25 -1.22
C SER A 144 -4.93 7.33 -2.25
N VAL A 145 -5.86 7.65 -3.16
CA VAL A 145 -5.63 8.54 -4.31
C VAL A 145 -6.87 9.32 -4.69
N ASN A 146 -6.68 10.56 -5.15
CA ASN A 146 -7.68 11.35 -5.84
C ASN A 146 -7.17 11.59 -7.26
N TRP A 147 -7.77 10.92 -8.23
CA TRP A 147 -7.43 11.08 -9.64
C TRP A 147 -8.00 12.37 -10.20
N MET A 148 -7.26 12.99 -11.11
CA MET A 148 -7.55 14.26 -11.76
C MET A 148 -7.40 14.12 -13.28
N GLU A 149 -7.21 15.23 -13.99
CA GLU A 149 -7.06 15.26 -15.44
C GLU A 149 -5.78 14.55 -15.92
N LYS A 150 -5.80 14.09 -17.15
CA LYS A 150 -4.61 13.49 -17.78
C LYS A 150 -3.52 14.54 -18.02
N VAL A 151 -2.28 14.09 -17.91
CA VAL A 151 -1.10 14.88 -18.35
C VAL A 151 -1.11 14.94 -19.86
N THR A 152 -1.09 16.15 -20.43
CA THR A 152 -1.03 16.34 -21.87
C THR A 152 0.35 16.00 -22.43
N ASP A 153 0.44 15.81 -23.74
CA ASP A 153 1.74 15.54 -24.38
C ASP A 153 2.69 16.75 -24.25
N GLU A 154 2.15 17.98 -24.30
CA GLU A 154 2.94 19.21 -24.08
C GLU A 154 3.51 19.25 -22.66
N GLN A 155 2.70 18.92 -21.66
CA GLN A 155 3.17 18.86 -20.26
C GLN A 155 4.24 17.77 -20.07
N TYR A 156 4.02 16.59 -20.67
CA TYR A 156 4.94 15.47 -20.57
C TYR A 156 6.29 15.76 -21.22
N HIS A 157 6.33 16.47 -22.35
CA HIS A 157 7.55 16.80 -23.09
C HIS A 157 8.19 18.14 -22.65
N ALA A 158 7.68 18.80 -21.62
CA ALA A 158 8.20 20.08 -21.11
C ALA A 158 9.49 19.92 -20.24
N HIS A 159 10.45 19.05 -20.63
CA HIS A 159 11.69 18.77 -19.90
C HIS A 159 12.93 18.87 -20.76
#